data_e1969cc63d91698ad42b94481dcb7bd3
#
_entry.id   e1969cc63d91698ad42b94481dcb7bd3
#
_cell.length_a   1.000
_cell.length_b   1.000
_cell.length_c   1.000
_cell.angle_alpha   90.00
_cell.angle_beta   90.00
_cell.angle_gamma   90.00
#
_symmetry.space_group_name_H-M   'P 1'
#
loop_
_entity.id
_entity.type
_entity.pdbx_description
1 polymer ?
#
loop_
_entity_poly.entity_id
_entity_poly.type
_entity_poly.pdbx_seq_one_letter_code
_entity_poly.pdbx_strand_id
1 'polypeptide(L)' 'MPKKDSCVTVRLNEQENVVNIPAGANYEQLLLELRLNPEEVLIFVDNEPVPFDEQVRPGTVRVLKVVSGG' A
#
# COMPACT_ATOMS: atom_id res chain seq x y z
N MET A 1 -26.43 1.22 -3.03
CA MET A 1 -25.55 1.86 -2.06
C MET A 1 -24.17 2.09 -2.66
N PRO A 2 -23.72 3.30 -2.62
CA PRO A 2 -22.39 3.55 -3.12
C PRO A 2 -21.36 2.89 -2.23
N LYS A 3 -20.32 2.38 -2.86
CA LYS A 3 -19.21 1.83 -2.11
C LYS A 3 -18.41 2.95 -1.48
N LYS A 4 -17.99 2.73 -0.28
CA LYS A 4 -17.14 3.69 0.38
C LYS A 4 -15.71 3.45 0.02
N ASP A 5 -15.06 4.51 -0.42
CA ASP A 5 -13.62 4.42 -0.60
C ASP A 5 -12.93 4.39 0.74
N SER A 6 -11.81 3.74 0.77
CA SER A 6 -11.00 3.68 1.98
C SER A 6 -9.85 4.65 1.86
N CYS A 7 -9.62 5.40 2.92
CA CYS A 7 -8.45 6.26 3.02
C CYS A 7 -7.35 5.50 3.73
N VAL A 8 -6.22 5.40 3.09
CA VAL A 8 -5.09 4.69 3.65
C VAL A 8 -3.89 5.62 3.65
N THR A 9 -3.20 5.70 4.78
CA THR A 9 -1.98 6.46 4.87
C THR A 9 -0.82 5.55 4.51
N VAL A 10 -0.07 5.95 3.49
CA VAL A 10 1.06 5.17 3.03
C VAL A 10 2.34 5.91 3.37
N ARG A 11 3.23 5.25 4.09
CA ARG A 11 4.54 5.82 4.40
C ARG A 11 5.56 5.22 3.46
N LEU A 12 6.06 6.05 2.58
CA LEU A 12 7.10 5.66 1.63
C LEU A 12 8.34 6.48 1.94
N ASN A 13 9.40 5.80 2.33
CA ASN A 13 10.60 6.44 2.82
C ASN A 13 10.23 7.29 4.04
N GLU A 14 10.42 8.58 3.98
CA GLU A 14 10.07 9.45 5.10
C GLU A 14 8.86 10.33 4.77
N GLN A 15 8.13 9.96 3.73
CA GLN A 15 6.98 10.74 3.31
C GLN A 15 5.70 9.97 3.55
N GLU A 16 4.68 10.69 3.94
CA GLU A 16 3.37 10.10 4.14
C GLU A 16 2.43 10.63 3.07
N ASN A 17 1.70 9.72 2.46
CA ASN A 17 0.72 10.06 1.46
C ASN A 17 -0.61 9.41 1.84
N VAL A 18 -1.68 10.16 1.67
CA VAL A 18 -3.01 9.61 1.89
C VAL A 18 -3.60 9.25 0.54
N VAL A 19 -4.01 8.00 0.41
CA VAL A 19 -4.50 7.47 -0.85
C VAL A 19 -5.92 6.97 -0.65
N ASN A 20 -6.79 7.33 -1.58
CA ASN A 20 -8.14 6.80 -1.61
C ASN A 20 -8.17 5.61 -2.54
N ILE A 21 -8.68 4.49 -2.05
CA ILE A 21 -8.80 3.29 -2.86
C ILE A 21 -10.22 2.76 -2.74
N PRO A 22 -10.68 2.03 -3.74
CA PRO A 22 -12.02 1.43 -3.66
C PRO A 22 -12.08 0.39 -2.55
N ALA A 23 -13.24 0.24 -1.96
CA ALA A 23 -13.44 -0.78 -0.96
C ALA A 23 -13.17 -2.15 -1.57
N GLY A 24 -12.42 -2.99 -0.85
CA GLY A 24 -12.12 -4.32 -1.33
C GLY A 24 -10.85 -4.41 -2.18
N ALA A 25 -10.18 -3.29 -2.41
CA ALA A 25 -8.94 -3.31 -3.18
C ALA A 25 -7.84 -4.03 -2.39
N ASN A 26 -6.89 -4.58 -3.11
CA ASN A 26 -5.73 -5.20 -2.46
C ASN A 26 -4.54 -4.25 -2.49
N TYR A 27 -3.46 -4.65 -1.83
CA TYR A 27 -2.28 -3.80 -1.75
C TYR A 27 -1.63 -3.59 -3.10
N GLU A 28 -1.76 -4.55 -3.99
CA GLU A 28 -1.23 -4.37 -5.34
C GLU A 28 -1.87 -3.15 -6.01
N GLN A 29 -3.17 -3.01 -5.87
CA GLN A 29 -3.84 -1.85 -6.44
C GLN A 29 -3.40 -0.56 -5.77
N LEU A 30 -3.19 -0.61 -4.46
CA LEU A 30 -2.69 0.56 -3.75
C LEU A 30 -1.33 0.98 -4.28
N LEU A 31 -0.44 0.01 -4.49
CA LEU A 31 0.88 0.32 -4.99
C LEU A 31 0.83 0.85 -6.41
N LEU A 32 -0.06 0.32 -7.23
CA LEU A 32 -0.18 0.80 -8.61
C LEU A 32 -0.70 2.23 -8.64
N GLU A 33 -1.56 2.59 -7.69
CA GLU A 33 -2.01 3.97 -7.59
C GLU A 33 -0.86 4.90 -7.29
N LEU A 34 0.13 4.42 -6.57
CA LEU A 34 1.32 5.18 -6.25
C LEU A 34 2.41 5.02 -7.30
N ARG A 35 2.12 4.30 -8.37
CA ARG A 35 3.08 4.03 -9.44
C ARG A 35 4.29 3.27 -8.92
N LEU A 36 4.05 2.36 -7.99
CA LEU A 36 5.10 1.52 -7.44
C LEU A 36 4.92 0.11 -7.98
N ASN A 37 6.05 -0.55 -8.20
CA ASN A 37 6.03 -1.93 -8.66
C ASN A 37 5.94 -2.84 -7.44
N PRO A 38 4.86 -3.65 -7.32
CA PRO A 38 4.73 -4.52 -6.16
C PRO A 38 5.89 -5.47 -5.94
N GLU A 39 6.62 -5.80 -7.01
CA GLU A 39 7.73 -6.72 -6.88
C GLU A 39 9.00 -6.05 -6.39
N GLU A 40 8.99 -4.74 -6.25
CA GLU A 40 10.16 -3.99 -5.84
C GLU A 40 10.02 -3.38 -4.46
N VAL A 41 8.96 -3.73 -3.76
CA VAL A 41 8.71 -3.15 -2.46
C VAL A 41 8.22 -4.22 -1.50
N LEU A 42 8.39 -3.92 -0.22
CA LEU A 42 7.81 -4.73 0.84
C LEU A 42 6.75 -3.89 1.53
N ILE A 43 5.66 -4.55 1.90
CA ILE A 43 4.54 -3.90 2.55
C ILE A 43 4.48 -4.36 3.99
N PHE A 44 4.38 -3.41 4.91
CA PHE A 44 4.27 -3.71 6.32
C PHE A 44 3.03 -3.03 6.89
N VAL A 45 2.26 -3.80 7.64
CA VAL A 45 1.11 -3.28 8.37
C VAL A 45 1.30 -3.69 9.81
N ASP A 46 1.32 -2.71 10.72
CA ASP A 46 1.56 -2.97 12.15
C ASP A 46 2.86 -3.74 12.36
N ASN A 47 3.89 -3.38 11.59
CA ASN A 47 5.21 -3.99 11.68
C ASN A 47 5.24 -5.45 11.24
N GLU A 48 4.22 -5.88 10.51
CA GLU A 48 4.19 -7.24 9.99
C GLU A 48 4.19 -7.20 8.47
N PRO A 49 5.00 -8.04 7.82
CA PRO A 49 4.99 -8.09 6.36
C PRO A 49 3.66 -8.63 5.86
N VAL A 50 3.19 -8.04 4.79
CA VAL A 50 1.90 -8.41 4.21
C VAL A 50 2.09 -8.63 2.72
N PRO A 51 1.54 -9.72 2.16
CA PRO A 51 1.64 -9.92 0.72
C PRO A 51 0.78 -8.90 -0.03
N PHE A 52 1.19 -8.60 -1.25
CA PHE A 52 0.51 -7.55 -2.01
C PHE A 52 -0.86 -7.98 -2.52
N ASP A 53 -1.14 -9.27 -2.53
CA ASP A 53 -2.45 -9.73 -2.97
C ASP A 53 -3.46 -9.76 -1.84
N GLU A 54 -3.08 -9.33 -0.65
CA GLU A 54 -3.99 -9.27 0.46
C GLU A 54 -4.82 -8.00 0.40
N GLN A 55 -6.02 -8.08 0.94
CA GLN A 55 -6.92 -6.95 0.93
C GLN A 55 -6.41 -5.84 1.84
N VAL A 56 -6.54 -4.61 1.39
CA VAL A 56 -6.04 -3.47 2.15
C VAL A 56 -6.90 -3.27 3.39
N ARG A 57 -6.24 -3.03 4.52
CA ARG A 57 -6.89 -2.73 5.78
C ARG A 57 -6.76 -1.25 6.06
N PRO A 58 -7.74 -0.67 6.76
CA PRO A 58 -7.62 0.73 7.13
C PRO A 58 -6.44 0.94 8.07
N GLY A 59 -5.84 2.12 7.98
CA GLY A 59 -4.74 2.46 8.85
C GLY A 59 -3.54 2.90 8.07
N THR A 60 -2.36 2.73 8.67
CA THR A 60 -1.11 3.15 8.08
C THR A 60 -0.37 1.96 7.50
N VAL A 61 0.06 2.11 6.27
CA VAL A 61 0.82 1.08 5.56
C VAL A 61 2.22 1.61 5.33
N ARG A 62 3.21 0.82 5.68
CA ARG A 62 4.60 1.17 5.40
C ARG A 62 5.06 0.41 4.16
N VAL A 63 5.70 1.14 3.26
CA VAL A 63 6.22 0.55 2.03
C VAL A 63 7.71 0.81 1.99
N LEU A 64 8.47 -0.26 1.86
CA LEU A 64 9.92 -0.17 1.78
C LEU A 64 10.36 -0.65 0.40
N LYS A 65 11.15 0.18 -0.26
CA LYS A 65 11.70 -0.21 -1.54
C LYS A 65 12.88 -1.12 -1.32
N VAL A 66 12.86 -2.26 -2.01
CA VAL A 66 13.93 -3.24 -1.84
C VAL A 66 14.66 -3.46 -3.15
N VAL A 67 14.61 -2.50 -4.02
CA VAL A 67 15.32 -2.63 -5.29
C VAL A 67 16.80 -2.62 -5.04
N SER A 68 17.43 -3.69 -5.40
CA SER A 68 18.88 -3.70 -5.45
C SER A 68 19.24 -2.93 -6.72
N GLY A 69 19.68 -1.75 -6.58
CA GLY A 69 19.94 -0.90 -7.73
C GLY A 69 20.93 -1.46 -8.71
N GLY A 70 20.96 -2.61 -8.93
CA GLY A 70 21.92 -3.28 -9.78
C GLY A 70 22.18 -2.67 -11.11
#